data_b159cc4f7f82c0383df10834652b21e2
#
_entry.id   b159cc4f7f82c0383df10834652b21e2
#
_cell.length_a   1.000
_cell.length_b   1.000
_cell.length_c   1.000
_cell.angle_alpha   90.00
_cell.angle_beta   90.00
_cell.angle_gamma   90.00
#
_symmetry.space_group_name_H-M   'P 1'
#
loop_
_entity.id
_entity.type
_entity.pdbx_description
1 polymer ?
#
loop_
_entity_poly.entity_id
_entity_poly.type
_entity_poly.pdbx_seq_one_letter_code
_entity_poly.pdbx_strand_id
1 'polypeptide(L)'
;MSIQNAVMNGGFETGTFSPWVGVNASVTSQFSHSGFFSARFLGGTVTSYIAQFVPARAGEGSEFLVSLAREGFLPAPSVTIQVTYFDSQFNFLEYGLFAIVPSSRIPAAENGTWLEVYQTTSPAPPGTTQAFILINNIPQAGTASVLVDDVALLSVEGGGGPTGATGSTGPTGATGATGPTGPTGVTGATGPTGATGATGPTGAIGATGVTGATGA
;
A
#
# COMPACT_ATOMS: atom_id res chain seq x y z
N MET A 1 -16.10 -10.15 -6.19
CA MET A 1 -14.79 -9.59 -5.80
C MET A 1 -13.84 -10.75 -5.68
N SER A 2 -12.75 -10.77 -6.44
CA SER A 2 -11.68 -11.76 -6.24
C SER A 2 -10.52 -11.11 -5.51
N ILE A 3 -9.98 -11.80 -4.51
CA ILE A 3 -8.73 -11.41 -3.88
C ILE A 3 -7.63 -11.88 -4.83
N GLN A 4 -6.74 -10.98 -5.21
CA GLN A 4 -5.59 -11.30 -6.05
C GLN A 4 -4.31 -11.12 -5.24
N ASN A 5 -3.43 -12.12 -5.33
CA ASN A 5 -2.07 -12.01 -4.83
C ASN A 5 -1.17 -11.54 -5.99
N ALA A 6 -0.61 -10.34 -5.87
CA ALA A 6 0.32 -9.82 -6.86
C ALA A 6 1.70 -10.49 -6.79
N VAL A 7 2.06 -11.08 -5.64
CA VAL A 7 3.34 -11.76 -5.44
C VAL A 7 3.35 -13.10 -6.15
N MET A 8 4.40 -13.37 -6.87
CA MET A 8 4.67 -14.66 -7.48
C MET A 8 5.70 -15.43 -6.65
N ASN A 9 5.46 -16.73 -6.46
CA ASN A 9 6.36 -17.62 -5.71
C ASN A 9 6.69 -17.11 -4.29
N GLY A 10 5.69 -16.62 -3.57
CA GLY A 10 5.87 -16.08 -2.22
C GLY A 10 6.16 -17.12 -1.14
N GLY A 11 5.79 -18.38 -1.37
CA GLY A 11 6.15 -19.53 -0.53
C GLY A 11 7.38 -20.29 -1.04
N PHE A 12 8.05 -19.81 -2.11
CA PHE A 12 9.27 -20.40 -2.67
C PHE A 12 9.14 -21.85 -3.14
N GLU A 13 7.92 -22.34 -3.36
CA GLU A 13 7.58 -23.74 -3.66
C GLU A 13 8.13 -24.25 -5.01
N THR A 14 8.64 -23.36 -5.85
CA THR A 14 9.40 -23.74 -7.05
C THR A 14 10.80 -24.28 -6.74
N GLY A 15 11.25 -24.22 -5.49
CA GLY A 15 12.62 -24.54 -5.06
C GLY A 15 13.67 -23.54 -5.53
N THR A 16 13.25 -22.42 -6.12
CA THR A 16 14.11 -21.34 -6.61
C THR A 16 13.56 -19.97 -6.20
N PHE A 17 14.37 -18.93 -6.34
CA PHE A 17 13.89 -17.56 -6.10
C PHE A 17 13.01 -17.01 -7.23
N SER A 18 13.17 -17.47 -8.47
CA SER A 18 12.46 -16.84 -9.59
C SER A 18 10.96 -16.66 -9.33
N PRO A 19 10.41 -15.44 -9.51
CA PRO A 19 11.01 -14.22 -10.08
C PRO A 19 11.63 -13.26 -9.03
N TRP A 20 11.84 -13.67 -7.80
CA TRP A 20 12.53 -12.87 -6.79
C TRP A 20 14.01 -12.71 -7.12
N VAL A 21 14.57 -11.57 -6.78
CA VAL A 21 16.02 -11.35 -6.70
C VAL A 21 16.44 -11.55 -5.24
N GLY A 22 17.37 -12.47 -5.00
CA GLY A 22 17.91 -12.72 -3.67
C GLY A 22 19.41 -12.36 -3.59
N VAL A 23 19.80 -11.73 -2.50
CA VAL A 23 21.22 -11.43 -2.19
C VAL A 23 21.53 -11.91 -0.78
N ASN A 24 22.62 -12.65 -0.63
CA ASN A 24 22.98 -13.35 0.62
C ASN A 24 21.81 -14.17 1.17
N ALA A 25 21.03 -14.74 0.27
CA ALA A 25 19.85 -15.51 0.54
C ALA A 25 19.85 -16.81 -0.29
N SER A 26 19.17 -17.82 0.19
CA SER A 26 19.00 -19.11 -0.49
C SER A 26 17.61 -19.68 -0.21
N VAL A 27 17.10 -20.51 -1.11
CA VAL A 27 15.90 -21.31 -0.82
C VAL A 27 16.33 -22.54 -0.02
N THR A 28 15.57 -22.88 1.00
CA THR A 28 15.84 -24.03 1.89
C THR A 28 14.58 -24.88 2.06
N SER A 29 14.75 -26.17 2.27
CA SER A 29 13.69 -27.13 2.64
C SER A 29 13.82 -27.60 4.08
N GLN A 30 14.68 -26.96 4.87
CA GLN A 30 14.92 -27.38 6.26
C GLN A 30 13.78 -26.96 7.19
N PHE A 31 13.25 -25.76 6.99
CA PHE A 31 12.10 -25.23 7.70
C PHE A 31 11.21 -24.46 6.71
N SER A 32 9.91 -24.63 6.81
CA SER A 32 8.91 -23.86 6.09
C SER A 32 7.73 -23.57 7.01
N HIS A 33 7.04 -22.46 6.81
CA HIS A 33 5.79 -22.19 7.50
C HIS A 33 4.66 -22.96 6.84
N SER A 34 4.60 -22.91 5.51
CA SER A 34 3.72 -23.72 4.69
C SER A 34 4.51 -24.46 3.61
N GLY A 35 3.93 -25.47 3.00
CA GLY A 35 4.56 -26.21 1.91
C GLY A 35 5.87 -26.89 2.29
N PHE A 36 6.89 -26.80 1.41
CA PHE A 36 8.17 -27.50 1.55
C PHE A 36 9.39 -26.58 1.63
N PHE A 37 9.26 -25.33 1.18
CA PHE A 37 10.39 -24.43 1.05
C PHE A 37 10.15 -23.10 1.76
N SER A 38 11.24 -22.41 2.06
CA SER A 38 11.25 -21.01 2.50
C SER A 38 12.51 -20.30 2.00
N ALA A 39 12.55 -18.98 2.07
CA ALA A 39 13.77 -18.22 1.85
C ALA A 39 14.56 -18.11 3.15
N ARG A 40 15.89 -18.33 3.08
CA ARG A 40 16.81 -18.22 4.18
C ARG A 40 17.76 -17.05 3.95
N PHE A 41 17.75 -16.07 4.82
CA PHE A 41 18.66 -14.93 4.85
C PHE A 41 19.85 -15.26 5.74
N LEU A 42 21.05 -14.99 5.27
CA LEU A 42 22.23 -15.10 6.13
C LEU A 42 22.15 -14.07 7.26
N GLY A 43 22.41 -14.51 8.48
CA GLY A 43 22.58 -13.64 9.64
C GLY A 43 23.96 -12.99 9.70
N GLY A 44 24.24 -12.34 10.82
CA GLY A 44 25.53 -11.70 11.06
C GLY A 44 25.63 -10.30 10.44
N THR A 45 26.81 -9.92 9.99
CA THR A 45 27.13 -8.56 9.53
C THR A 45 26.84 -8.30 8.06
N VAL A 46 26.18 -9.22 7.38
CA VAL A 46 25.83 -9.09 5.97
C VAL A 46 24.38 -8.64 5.79
N THR A 47 24.13 -7.79 4.81
CA THR A 47 22.78 -7.49 4.36
C THR A 47 22.29 -8.61 3.47
N SER A 48 21.20 -9.25 3.87
CA SER A 48 20.50 -10.25 3.09
C SER A 48 19.14 -9.71 2.72
N TYR A 49 18.70 -9.95 1.50
CA TYR A 49 17.38 -9.50 1.08
C TYR A 49 16.80 -10.34 -0.06
N ILE A 50 15.50 -10.23 -0.21
CA ILE A 50 14.78 -10.60 -1.43
C ILE A 50 13.96 -9.41 -1.91
N ALA A 51 13.81 -9.30 -3.23
CA ALA A 51 13.06 -8.23 -3.85
C ALA A 51 12.30 -8.71 -5.08
N GLN A 52 11.12 -8.14 -5.33
CA GLN A 52 10.30 -8.43 -6.50
C GLN A 52 9.52 -7.20 -6.93
N PHE A 53 9.45 -6.94 -8.24
CA PHE A 53 8.46 -6.06 -8.82
C PHE A 53 7.17 -6.82 -9.09
N VAL A 54 6.06 -6.25 -8.70
CA VAL A 54 4.71 -6.81 -8.89
C VAL A 54 3.78 -5.76 -9.50
N PRO A 55 2.75 -6.17 -10.25
CA PRO A 55 1.73 -5.23 -10.72
C PRO A 55 1.05 -4.51 -9.56
N ALA A 56 0.76 -3.22 -9.72
CA ALA A 56 -0.04 -2.42 -8.79
C ALA A 56 -0.86 -1.40 -9.56
N ARG A 57 -1.97 -0.95 -9.00
CA ARG A 57 -2.88 0.00 -9.65
C ARG A 57 -3.09 1.23 -8.78
N ALA A 58 -3.13 2.39 -9.42
CA ALA A 58 -3.42 3.65 -8.75
C ALA A 58 -4.74 3.59 -7.97
N GLY A 59 -4.75 4.11 -6.75
CA GLY A 59 -5.91 4.17 -5.87
C GLY A 59 -6.17 2.88 -5.08
N GLU A 60 -5.49 1.77 -5.36
CA GLU A 60 -5.65 0.52 -4.62
C GLU A 60 -4.72 0.48 -3.40
N GLY A 61 -5.28 0.13 -2.24
CA GLY A 61 -4.53 -0.32 -1.07
C GLY A 61 -4.40 -1.84 -1.11
N SER A 62 -3.33 -2.35 -0.53
CA SER A 62 -3.08 -3.79 -0.48
C SER A 62 -2.77 -4.24 0.94
N GLU A 63 -3.02 -5.51 1.20
CA GLU A 63 -2.64 -6.17 2.43
C GLU A 63 -1.36 -6.97 2.20
N PHE A 64 -0.33 -6.64 2.95
CA PHE A 64 0.95 -7.32 2.90
C PHE A 64 1.03 -8.37 4.02
N LEU A 65 1.42 -9.58 3.66
CA LEU A 65 1.64 -10.69 4.58
C LEU A 65 3.04 -11.26 4.39
N VAL A 66 3.63 -11.71 5.49
CA VAL A 66 4.87 -12.52 5.48
C VAL A 66 4.99 -13.30 6.78
N SER A 67 5.49 -14.52 6.69
CA SER A 67 5.83 -15.36 7.84
C SER A 67 7.33 -15.32 8.07
N LEU A 68 7.74 -15.06 9.31
CA LEU A 68 9.14 -14.93 9.72
C LEU A 68 9.48 -15.89 10.86
N ALA A 69 10.64 -16.52 10.76
CA ALA A 69 11.24 -17.27 11.86
C ALA A 69 12.78 -17.11 11.83
N ARG A 70 13.47 -17.55 12.85
CA ARG A 70 14.93 -17.63 12.86
C ARG A 70 15.38 -19.10 12.92
N GLU A 71 16.52 -19.36 12.36
CA GLU A 71 17.18 -20.67 12.42
C GLU A 71 18.19 -20.70 13.57
N GLY A 72 18.06 -21.67 14.47
CA GLY A 72 18.97 -21.84 15.59
C GLY A 72 18.68 -20.97 16.81
N PHE A 73 19.63 -20.93 17.74
CA PHE A 73 19.44 -20.38 19.08
C PHE A 73 19.93 -18.93 19.24
N LEU A 74 20.70 -18.43 18.29
CA LEU A 74 21.11 -17.02 18.32
C LEU A 74 19.90 -16.10 18.08
N PRO A 75 19.92 -14.85 18.59
CA PRO A 75 18.85 -13.91 18.31
C PRO A 75 18.74 -13.63 16.80
N ALA A 76 17.55 -13.38 16.30
CA ALA A 76 17.38 -12.93 14.93
C ALA A 76 17.95 -11.50 14.76
N PRO A 77 18.39 -11.09 13.58
CA PRO A 77 18.47 -9.66 13.27
C PRO A 77 17.06 -9.08 13.14
N SER A 78 16.90 -7.78 13.26
CA SER A 78 15.67 -7.12 12.88
C SER A 78 15.45 -7.21 11.37
N VAL A 79 14.21 -7.26 10.92
CA VAL A 79 13.84 -7.35 9.50
C VAL A 79 13.07 -6.11 9.11
N THR A 80 13.39 -5.53 7.97
CA THR A 80 12.61 -4.44 7.36
C THR A 80 11.76 -4.96 6.21
N ILE A 81 10.59 -4.42 6.09
CA ILE A 81 9.62 -4.71 5.02
C ILE A 81 9.28 -3.38 4.36
N GLN A 82 9.40 -3.34 3.06
CA GLN A 82 9.12 -2.14 2.28
C GLN A 82 8.29 -2.49 1.04
N VAL A 83 7.26 -1.70 0.79
CA VAL A 83 6.53 -1.68 -0.47
C VAL A 83 6.62 -0.27 -1.03
N THR A 84 7.11 -0.13 -2.24
CA THR A 84 7.36 1.15 -2.90
C THR A 84 6.65 1.20 -4.24
N TYR A 85 5.95 2.27 -4.54
CA TYR A 85 5.20 2.42 -5.79
C TYR A 85 6.01 3.13 -6.87
N PHE A 86 5.87 2.63 -8.10
CA PHE A 86 6.54 3.13 -9.29
C PHE A 86 5.55 3.29 -10.46
N ASP A 87 5.88 4.19 -11.39
CA ASP A 87 5.19 4.31 -12.66
C ASP A 87 5.73 3.29 -13.69
N SER A 88 5.21 3.34 -14.92
CA SER A 88 5.62 2.46 -16.02
C SER A 88 7.07 2.68 -16.51
N GLN A 89 7.68 3.77 -16.12
CA GLN A 89 9.07 4.15 -16.45
C GLN A 89 10.03 3.90 -15.28
N PHE A 90 9.57 3.22 -14.23
CA PHE A 90 10.31 2.97 -12.99
C PHE A 90 10.70 4.24 -12.22
N ASN A 91 9.97 5.34 -12.41
CA ASN A 91 10.14 6.50 -11.54
C ASN A 91 9.48 6.21 -10.18
N PHE A 92 10.20 6.53 -9.11
CA PHE A 92 9.67 6.46 -7.74
C PHE A 92 8.49 7.42 -7.59
N LEU A 93 7.41 6.95 -6.99
CA LEU A 93 6.24 7.74 -6.69
C LEU A 93 6.08 7.95 -5.17
N GLU A 94 5.96 6.86 -4.42
CA GLU A 94 5.71 6.92 -2.98
C GLU A 94 6.04 5.60 -2.28
N TYR A 95 6.28 5.65 -0.97
CA TYR A 95 6.32 4.46 -0.13
C TYR A 95 4.91 4.04 0.29
N GLY A 96 4.49 2.84 -0.09
CA GLY A 96 3.23 2.26 0.32
C GLY A 96 3.27 1.65 1.72
N LEU A 97 4.41 1.08 2.09
CA LEU A 97 4.63 0.46 3.39
C LEU A 97 6.11 0.56 3.75
N PHE A 98 6.40 0.90 5.00
CA PHE A 98 7.70 0.69 5.61
C PHE A 98 7.49 0.22 7.05
N ALA A 99 7.94 -1.00 7.35
CA ALA A 99 7.81 -1.60 8.66
C ALA A 99 9.13 -2.24 9.12
N ILE A 100 9.36 -2.22 10.42
CA ILE A 100 10.49 -2.88 11.06
C ILE A 100 9.94 -3.94 12.01
N VAL A 101 10.34 -5.18 11.81
CA VAL A 101 10.07 -6.28 12.73
C VAL A 101 11.28 -6.43 13.66
N PRO A 102 11.15 -6.12 14.94
CA PRO A 102 12.28 -6.19 15.86
C PRO A 102 12.71 -7.64 16.11
N SER A 103 14.01 -7.83 16.34
CA SER A 103 14.64 -9.10 16.64
C SER A 103 13.86 -9.94 17.68
N SER A 104 13.39 -9.28 18.73
CA SER A 104 12.69 -9.94 19.86
C SER A 104 11.36 -10.60 19.49
N ARG A 105 10.78 -10.27 18.35
CA ARG A 105 9.50 -10.82 17.90
C ARG A 105 9.65 -12.06 17.01
N ILE A 106 10.85 -12.33 16.49
CA ILE A 106 11.08 -13.42 15.52
C ILE A 106 11.40 -14.71 16.29
N PRO A 107 10.46 -15.68 16.28
CA PRO A 107 10.62 -16.94 17.03
C PRO A 107 11.59 -17.90 16.35
N ALA A 108 11.99 -18.93 17.07
CA ALA A 108 12.81 -20.02 16.53
C ALA A 108 11.95 -21.02 15.77
N ALA A 109 12.34 -21.35 14.54
CA ALA A 109 11.65 -22.31 13.68
C ALA A 109 11.67 -23.73 14.24
N GLU A 110 12.68 -24.07 15.02
CA GLU A 110 12.81 -25.36 15.69
C GLU A 110 11.66 -25.67 16.64
N ASN A 111 10.97 -24.63 17.13
CA ASN A 111 9.79 -24.79 17.98
C ASN A 111 8.48 -24.96 17.19
N GLY A 112 8.55 -24.98 15.85
CA GLY A 112 7.38 -25.02 14.97
C GLY A 112 6.56 -23.72 15.01
N THR A 113 7.16 -22.63 15.48
CA THR A 113 6.47 -21.31 15.59
C THR A 113 7.03 -20.33 14.57
N TRP A 114 6.11 -19.58 13.96
CA TRP A 114 6.40 -18.50 13.02
C TRP A 114 5.68 -17.24 13.44
N LEU A 115 6.26 -16.11 13.14
CA LEU A 115 5.61 -14.80 13.30
C LEU A 115 4.92 -14.44 12.00
N GLU A 116 3.61 -14.41 11.99
CA GLU A 116 2.85 -13.85 10.89
C GLU A 116 2.79 -12.33 11.04
N VAL A 117 3.30 -11.62 10.04
CA VAL A 117 3.25 -10.17 9.94
C VAL A 117 2.18 -9.80 8.93
N TYR A 118 1.24 -9.00 9.39
CA TYR A 118 0.14 -8.48 8.59
C TYR A 118 0.17 -6.95 8.63
N GLN A 119 0.22 -6.31 7.47
CA GLN A 119 0.29 -4.87 7.33
C GLN A 119 -0.53 -4.39 6.15
N THR A 120 -1.09 -3.19 6.24
CA THR A 120 -1.81 -2.57 5.12
C THR A 120 -0.95 -1.48 4.51
N THR A 121 -0.90 -1.43 3.18
CA THR A 121 -0.23 -0.34 2.47
C THR A 121 -1.11 0.91 2.44
N SER A 122 -0.51 2.08 2.29
CA SER A 122 -1.26 3.25 1.82
C SER A 122 -1.79 3.00 0.40
N PRO A 123 -2.89 3.65 -0.01
CA PRO A 123 -3.36 3.57 -1.38
C PRO A 123 -2.28 4.03 -2.35
N ALA A 124 -2.14 3.31 -3.46
CA ALA A 124 -1.15 3.62 -4.49
C ALA A 124 -1.45 4.99 -5.15
N PRO A 125 -0.47 5.89 -5.28
CA PRO A 125 -0.67 7.22 -5.85
C PRO A 125 -1.05 7.15 -7.34
N PRO A 126 -1.60 8.24 -7.91
CA PRO A 126 -1.87 8.33 -9.33
C PRO A 126 -0.61 8.06 -10.17
N GLY A 127 -0.78 7.31 -11.27
CA GLY A 127 0.33 6.93 -12.15
C GLY A 127 1.01 5.61 -11.76
N THR A 128 0.66 5.00 -10.64
CA THR A 128 1.21 3.70 -10.24
C THR A 128 0.83 2.62 -11.24
N THR A 129 1.82 1.86 -11.66
CA THR A 129 1.66 0.65 -12.49
C THR A 129 2.28 -0.58 -11.85
N GLN A 130 3.20 -0.37 -10.90
CA GLN A 130 3.93 -1.45 -10.25
C GLN A 130 4.35 -1.07 -8.83
N ALA A 131 4.52 -2.09 -7.99
CA ALA A 131 5.08 -1.98 -6.67
C ALA A 131 6.37 -2.80 -6.59
N PHE A 132 7.34 -2.29 -5.84
CA PHE A 132 8.57 -2.97 -5.50
C PHE A 132 8.51 -3.42 -4.05
N ILE A 133 8.59 -4.72 -3.84
CA ILE A 133 8.63 -5.33 -2.52
C ILE A 133 10.08 -5.62 -2.18
N LEU A 134 10.52 -5.17 -1.02
CA LEU A 134 11.85 -5.45 -0.48
C LEU A 134 11.71 -5.94 0.97
N ILE A 135 12.27 -7.10 1.24
CA ILE A 135 12.39 -7.64 2.59
C ILE A 135 13.88 -7.85 2.85
N ASN A 136 14.42 -7.23 3.88
CA ASN A 136 15.84 -7.37 4.21
C ASN A 136 16.07 -7.46 5.72
N ASN A 137 17.16 -8.12 6.12
CA ASN A 137 17.63 -8.05 7.48
C ASN A 137 18.43 -6.76 7.73
N ILE A 138 18.46 -6.31 8.98
CA ILE A 138 19.40 -5.28 9.44
C ILE A 138 20.65 -6.00 9.93
N PRO A 139 21.84 -5.79 9.29
CA PRO A 139 23.06 -6.48 9.66
C PRO A 139 23.42 -6.28 11.13
N GLN A 140 23.66 -7.38 11.84
CA GLN A 140 24.04 -7.36 13.25
C GLN A 140 24.88 -8.59 13.57
N ALA A 141 26.08 -8.38 14.10
CA ALA A 141 26.96 -9.48 14.52
C ALA A 141 26.29 -10.35 15.59
N GLY A 142 26.55 -11.66 15.54
CA GLY A 142 26.01 -12.61 16.52
C GLY A 142 24.52 -12.92 16.33
N THR A 143 23.97 -12.70 15.15
CA THR A 143 22.58 -13.03 14.84
C THR A 143 22.47 -14.27 13.98
N ALA A 144 21.33 -14.97 14.15
CA ALA A 144 20.93 -16.13 13.38
C ALA A 144 20.54 -15.78 11.95
N SER A 145 20.45 -16.78 11.08
CA SER A 145 19.73 -16.67 9.81
C SER A 145 18.24 -16.46 10.04
N VAL A 146 17.61 -15.68 9.17
CA VAL A 146 16.17 -15.47 9.18
C VAL A 146 15.53 -16.26 8.04
N LEU A 147 14.42 -16.90 8.35
CA LEU A 147 13.57 -17.61 7.40
C LEU A 147 12.39 -16.72 7.05
N VAL A 148 12.07 -16.65 5.77
CA VAL A 148 10.98 -15.85 5.21
C VAL A 148 10.10 -16.78 4.38
N ASP A 149 8.80 -16.73 4.61
CA ASP A 149 7.83 -17.58 3.91
C ASP A 149 6.49 -16.87 3.71
N ASP A 150 5.64 -17.43 2.87
CA ASP A 150 4.26 -16.97 2.62
C ASP A 150 4.13 -15.48 2.32
N VAL A 151 5.05 -14.94 1.53
CA VAL A 151 4.98 -13.53 1.14
C VAL A 151 3.80 -13.29 0.20
N ALA A 152 2.93 -12.37 0.56
CA ALA A 152 1.78 -12.00 -0.25
C ALA A 152 1.55 -10.48 -0.24
N LEU A 153 1.09 -9.96 -1.37
CA LEU A 153 0.54 -8.62 -1.50
C LEU A 153 -0.85 -8.75 -2.10
N LEU A 154 -1.85 -8.71 -1.24
CA LEU A 154 -3.24 -9.00 -1.59
C LEU A 154 -3.97 -7.70 -1.91
N SER A 155 -4.58 -7.64 -3.08
CA SER A 155 -5.52 -6.58 -3.45
C SER A 155 -6.91 -7.17 -3.71
N VAL A 156 -7.94 -6.39 -3.47
CA VAL A 156 -9.32 -6.76 -3.80
C VAL A 156 -9.64 -6.18 -5.17
N GLU A 157 -9.76 -7.02 -6.18
CA GLU A 157 -10.23 -6.57 -7.50
C GLU A 157 -11.62 -5.94 -7.38
N GLY A 158 -11.72 -4.66 -7.72
CA GLY A 158 -12.97 -3.92 -7.67
C GLY A 158 -13.32 -3.33 -6.31
N GLY A 159 -12.40 -3.34 -5.32
CA GLY A 159 -12.61 -2.72 -4.00
C GLY A 159 -12.50 -1.19 -3.99
N GLY A 160 -11.87 -0.61 -4.98
CA GLY A 160 -11.97 0.82 -5.25
C GLY A 160 -13.26 1.07 -6.03
N GLY A 161 -14.37 1.29 -5.37
CA GLY A 161 -15.52 1.91 -6.05
C GLY A 161 -15.02 3.15 -6.80
N PRO A 162 -15.63 3.51 -7.93
CA PRO A 162 -15.24 4.72 -8.64
C PRO A 162 -15.25 5.88 -7.64
N THR A 163 -14.19 6.67 -7.62
CA THR A 163 -14.18 7.91 -6.86
C THR A 163 -15.48 8.65 -7.20
N GLY A 164 -16.31 8.94 -6.19
CA GLY A 164 -17.56 9.61 -6.39
C GLY A 164 -17.33 10.86 -7.26
N ALA A 165 -18.24 11.14 -8.18
CA ALA A 165 -18.13 12.30 -9.03
C ALA A 165 -17.95 13.55 -8.14
N THR A 166 -17.01 14.40 -8.51
CA THR A 166 -16.87 15.71 -7.85
C THR A 166 -18.21 16.42 -7.93
N GLY A 167 -18.73 16.86 -6.78
CA GLY A 167 -19.99 17.58 -6.73
C GLY A 167 -19.98 18.76 -7.71
N SER A 168 -21.10 19.02 -8.35
CA SER A 168 -21.23 20.15 -9.27
C SER A 168 -20.94 21.45 -8.52
N THR A 169 -20.24 22.37 -9.18
CA THR A 169 -20.10 23.73 -8.66
C THR A 169 -21.50 24.32 -8.40
N GLY A 170 -21.70 24.92 -7.24
CA GLY A 170 -22.98 25.57 -6.89
C GLY A 170 -23.35 26.62 -7.93
N PRO A 171 -24.62 26.86 -8.12
CA PRO A 171 -25.07 27.88 -9.04
C PRO A 171 -24.54 29.26 -8.63
N THR A 172 -24.24 30.08 -9.63
CA THR A 172 -23.87 31.47 -9.40
C THR A 172 -25.03 32.17 -8.64
N GLY A 173 -24.68 32.90 -7.58
CA GLY A 173 -25.68 33.63 -6.82
C GLY A 173 -26.49 34.58 -7.71
N ALA A 174 -27.77 34.74 -7.40
CA ALA A 174 -28.63 35.63 -8.13
C ALA A 174 -28.10 37.08 -8.12
N THR A 175 -28.17 37.75 -9.25
CA THR A 175 -27.88 39.18 -9.34
C THR A 175 -28.80 39.95 -8.37
N GLY A 176 -28.24 40.83 -7.55
CA GLY A 176 -29.01 41.60 -6.59
C GLY A 176 -30.12 42.42 -7.31
N ALA A 177 -31.23 42.60 -6.64
CA ALA A 177 -32.34 43.38 -7.15
C ALA A 177 -31.89 44.80 -7.46
N THR A 178 -32.37 45.33 -8.59
CA THR A 178 -32.20 46.76 -8.94
C THR A 178 -32.82 47.61 -7.85
N GLY A 179 -32.09 48.57 -7.33
CA GLY A 179 -32.60 49.47 -6.30
C GLY A 179 -33.85 50.23 -6.78
N PRO A 180 -34.72 50.66 -5.86
CA PRO A 180 -35.91 51.39 -6.21
C PRO A 180 -35.57 52.68 -6.96
N THR A 181 -36.38 52.99 -7.95
CA THR A 181 -36.31 54.25 -8.70
C THR A 181 -36.46 55.42 -7.73
N GLY A 182 -35.52 56.34 -7.75
CA GLY A 182 -35.61 57.51 -6.91
C GLY A 182 -36.85 58.36 -7.20
N PRO A 183 -37.31 59.17 -6.23
CA PRO A 183 -38.53 60.00 -6.43
C PRO A 183 -38.32 60.90 -7.60
N THR A 184 -39.47 61.15 -8.28
CA THR A 184 -39.61 61.93 -9.49
C THR A 184 -39.05 63.34 -9.28
N GLY A 185 -38.04 63.73 -10.09
CA GLY A 185 -37.59 65.09 -10.08
C GLY A 185 -36.10 65.33 -10.28
N VAL A 186 -35.26 64.32 -10.01
CA VAL A 186 -33.81 64.35 -10.32
C VAL A 186 -33.51 63.00 -10.97
N THR A 187 -32.77 62.99 -12.07
CA THR A 187 -32.35 61.72 -12.67
C THR A 187 -31.75 60.86 -11.59
N GLY A 188 -32.55 59.89 -11.07
CA GLY A 188 -32.15 59.06 -9.99
C GLY A 188 -30.87 58.30 -10.35
N ALA A 189 -29.91 58.27 -9.46
CA ALA A 189 -28.71 57.44 -9.63
C ALA A 189 -29.15 55.99 -9.86
N THR A 190 -28.64 55.38 -10.88
CA THR A 190 -28.85 53.95 -11.14
C THR A 190 -28.49 53.20 -9.86
N GLY A 191 -29.41 52.42 -9.33
CA GLY A 191 -29.16 51.64 -8.13
C GLY A 191 -27.87 50.80 -8.29
N PRO A 192 -27.13 50.57 -7.21
CA PRO A 192 -25.95 49.78 -7.29
C PRO A 192 -26.28 48.38 -7.79
N THR A 193 -25.51 47.93 -8.77
CA THR A 193 -25.64 46.55 -9.22
C THR A 193 -25.42 45.65 -8.02
N GLY A 194 -26.34 44.75 -7.76
CA GLY A 194 -26.22 43.81 -6.65
C GLY A 194 -24.89 43.06 -6.75
N ALA A 195 -24.30 42.78 -5.62
CA ALA A 195 -23.09 41.98 -5.55
C ALA A 195 -23.34 40.59 -6.20
N THR A 196 -22.43 40.16 -7.01
CA THR A 196 -22.49 38.80 -7.53
C THR A 196 -22.45 37.83 -6.33
N GLY A 197 -23.40 36.92 -6.28
CA GLY A 197 -23.45 35.91 -5.22
C GLY A 197 -22.10 35.15 -5.14
N ALA A 198 -21.74 34.76 -3.95
CA ALA A 198 -20.56 33.93 -3.74
C ALA A 198 -20.72 32.62 -4.50
N THR A 199 -19.64 32.17 -5.11
CA THR A 199 -19.59 30.81 -5.68
C THR A 199 -19.93 29.80 -4.61
N GLY A 200 -20.87 28.91 -4.87
CA GLY A 200 -21.25 27.84 -3.95
C GLY A 200 -20.01 26.99 -3.58
N PRO A 201 -20.02 26.38 -2.42
CA PRO A 201 -18.95 25.49 -2.01
C PRO A 201 -18.86 24.31 -2.99
N THR A 202 -17.66 23.84 -3.21
CA THR A 202 -17.43 22.60 -3.96
C THR A 202 -18.23 21.46 -3.32
N GLY A 203 -18.96 20.70 -4.12
CA GLY A 203 -19.73 19.56 -3.62
C GLY A 203 -18.83 18.59 -2.88
N ALA A 204 -19.36 17.92 -1.87
CA ALA A 204 -18.64 16.88 -1.15
C ALA A 204 -18.29 15.73 -2.10
N ILE A 205 -17.12 15.13 -1.87
CA ILE A 205 -16.72 13.90 -2.58
C ILE A 205 -17.80 12.84 -2.30
N GLY A 206 -18.24 12.15 -3.34
CA GLY A 206 -19.23 11.09 -3.21
C GLY A 206 -18.72 9.99 -2.25
N ALA A 207 -19.63 9.39 -1.51
CA ALA A 207 -19.30 8.27 -0.63
C ALA A 207 -18.70 7.13 -1.45
N THR A 208 -17.70 6.49 -0.89
CA THR A 208 -17.13 5.25 -1.45
C THR A 208 -18.25 4.22 -1.65
N GLY A 209 -18.28 3.59 -2.81
CA GLY A 209 -19.26 2.55 -3.09
C GLY A 209 -19.25 1.47 -1.99
N VAL A 210 -20.43 0.98 -1.63
CA VAL A 210 -20.57 -0.11 -0.67
C VAL A 210 -19.86 -1.37 -1.20
N THR A 211 -19.15 -2.03 -0.33
CA THR A 211 -18.55 -3.34 -0.63
C THR A 211 -19.65 -4.29 -1.11
N GLY A 212 -19.45 -4.95 -2.24
CA GLY A 212 -20.40 -5.93 -2.75
C GLY A 212 -20.70 -7.00 -1.70
N ALA A 213 -21.95 -7.46 -1.65
CA ALA A 213 -22.33 -8.55 -0.76
C ALA A 213 -21.50 -9.80 -1.07
N THR A 214 -20.96 -10.43 -0.03
CA THR A 214 -20.31 -11.73 -0.13
C THR A 214 -21.32 -12.73 -0.68
N GLY A 215 -21.02 -13.37 -1.80
CA GLY A 215 -21.85 -14.43 -2.33
C GLY A 215 -21.98 -15.57 -1.31
N ALA A 216 -23.17 -16.14 -1.23
CA ALA A 216 -23.43 -17.31 -0.42
C ALA A 216 -22.77 -18.57 -1.01
#